data_2ac7a6a53c4f3a8329715e3b166a013b
#
_entry.id   2ac7a6a53c4f3a8329715e3b166a013b
#
_cell.length_a   1.000
_cell.length_b   1.000
_cell.length_c   1.000
_cell.angle_alpha   90.00
_cell.angle_beta   90.00
_cell.angle_gamma   90.00
#
_symmetry.space_group_name_H-M   'P 1'
#
loop_
_entity.id
_entity.type
_entity.pdbx_description
1 polymer ?
#
loop_
_entity_poly.entity_id
_entity_poly.type
_entity_poly.pdbx_seq_one_letter_code
_entity_poly.pdbx_strand_id
1 'polypeptide(L)'
;MRNRDASLDNLLFLDGERFVIDVDGKFWVRFEVKQCEVTAERPHGLKYSLTLHDEDGERLLGFDNAHPIRIGSGPGARTRIEYDHKHSGEQIRFYVYEDAATLLANFWIEVEMILQKRSKP
;
A
#
# COMPACT_ATOMS: atom_id res chain seq x y z
N MET A 1 -3.12 6.12 -30.05
CA MET A 1 -3.95 5.60 -28.97
C MET A 1 -3.11 5.37 -27.72
N ARG A 2 -3.59 5.87 -26.60
CA ARG A 2 -2.88 5.68 -25.34
C ARG A 2 -3.06 4.24 -24.83
N ASN A 3 -1.97 3.57 -24.53
CA ASN A 3 -2.04 2.26 -23.93
C ASN A 3 -2.52 2.36 -22.49
N ARG A 4 -3.56 1.60 -22.17
CA ARG A 4 -4.05 1.49 -20.82
C ARG A 4 -3.27 0.39 -20.09
N ASP A 5 -3.00 0.58 -18.80
CA ASP A 5 -2.44 -0.46 -17.96
C ASP A 5 -3.47 -1.59 -17.83
N ALA A 6 -3.20 -2.71 -18.48
CA ALA A 6 -4.13 -3.84 -18.52
C ALA A 6 -4.31 -4.48 -17.12
N SER A 7 -3.36 -4.31 -16.21
CA SER A 7 -3.45 -4.85 -14.87
C SER A 7 -4.27 -3.97 -13.93
N LEU A 8 -4.59 -2.76 -14.33
CA LEU A 8 -5.30 -1.81 -13.49
C LEU A 8 -6.69 -2.31 -13.09
N ASP A 9 -7.42 -2.93 -14.02
CA ASP A 9 -8.75 -3.44 -13.72
C ASP A 9 -8.71 -4.51 -12.63
N ASN A 10 -7.68 -5.37 -12.65
CA ASN A 10 -7.50 -6.38 -11.60
C ASN A 10 -7.27 -5.74 -10.24
N LEU A 11 -6.47 -4.69 -10.19
CA LEU A 11 -6.24 -3.95 -8.96
C LEU A 11 -7.52 -3.27 -8.47
N LEU A 12 -8.27 -2.63 -9.36
CA LEU A 12 -9.52 -1.95 -8.99
C LEU A 12 -10.58 -2.92 -8.46
N PHE A 13 -10.59 -4.17 -8.93
CA PHE A 13 -11.49 -5.18 -8.40
C PHE A 13 -11.24 -5.52 -6.94
N LEU A 14 -10.04 -5.27 -6.46
CA LEU A 14 -9.69 -5.54 -5.07
C LEU A 14 -10.17 -4.45 -4.11
N ASP A 15 -10.65 -3.33 -4.61
CA ASP A 15 -11.09 -2.22 -3.76
C ASP A 15 -12.12 -2.69 -2.73
N GLY A 16 -11.82 -2.40 -1.46
CA GLY A 16 -12.67 -2.77 -0.35
C GLY A 16 -12.51 -4.20 0.14
N GLU A 17 -11.67 -4.98 -0.49
CA GLU A 17 -11.50 -6.39 -0.13
C GLU A 17 -10.53 -6.58 1.03
N ARG A 18 -10.82 -7.61 1.83
CA ARG A 18 -9.98 -8.05 2.94
C ARG A 18 -9.82 -9.55 2.85
N PHE A 19 -8.59 -10.02 3.00
CA PHE A 19 -8.29 -11.46 2.91
C PHE A 19 -7.45 -11.90 4.08
N VAL A 20 -7.84 -13.00 4.70
CA VAL A 20 -6.96 -13.75 5.61
C VAL A 20 -6.02 -14.55 4.73
N ILE A 21 -4.73 -14.48 5.00
CA ILE A 21 -3.71 -15.01 4.10
C ILE A 21 -2.90 -16.17 4.66
N ASP A 22 -3.14 -16.54 5.92
CA ASP A 22 -2.43 -17.66 6.53
C ASP A 22 -3.42 -18.69 7.09
N VAL A 23 -2.92 -19.91 7.26
CA VAL A 23 -3.74 -21.05 7.72
C VAL A 23 -4.32 -20.81 9.11
N ASP A 24 -3.55 -20.15 9.97
CA ASP A 24 -3.95 -19.90 11.34
C ASP A 24 -4.88 -18.69 11.52
N GLY A 25 -5.13 -17.94 10.46
CA GLY A 25 -6.00 -16.78 10.50
C GLY A 25 -5.44 -15.59 11.25
N LYS A 26 -4.13 -15.51 11.39
CA LYS A 26 -3.46 -14.45 12.17
C LYS A 26 -3.11 -13.21 11.38
N PHE A 27 -3.03 -13.32 10.06
CA PHE A 27 -2.62 -12.21 9.20
C PHE A 27 -3.66 -11.96 8.13
N TRP A 28 -3.89 -10.69 7.84
CA TRP A 28 -4.85 -10.31 6.82
C TRP A 28 -4.36 -9.08 6.07
N VAL A 29 -4.81 -8.97 4.82
CA VAL A 29 -4.51 -7.84 3.96
C VAL A 29 -5.79 -7.09 3.64
N ARG A 30 -5.64 -5.80 3.37
CA ARG A 30 -6.75 -4.94 2.97
C ARG A 30 -6.34 -4.11 1.77
N PHE A 31 -7.25 -3.99 0.83
CA PHE A 31 -7.04 -3.20 -0.38
C PHE A 31 -8.06 -2.08 -0.46
N GLU A 32 -7.58 -0.87 -0.64
CA GLU A 32 -8.40 0.29 -0.98
C GLU A 32 -7.80 0.90 -2.23
N VAL A 33 -8.58 0.96 -3.31
CA VAL A 33 -8.09 1.43 -4.61
C VAL A 33 -9.18 2.23 -5.30
N LYS A 34 -8.90 3.48 -5.62
CA LYS A 34 -9.84 4.35 -6.32
C LYS A 34 -9.15 5.06 -7.46
N GLN A 35 -9.83 5.22 -8.58
CA GLN A 35 -9.37 6.13 -9.61
C GLN A 35 -9.64 7.56 -9.18
N CYS A 36 -8.73 8.46 -9.50
CA CYS A 36 -8.86 9.87 -9.17
C CYS A 36 -8.31 10.72 -10.30
N GLU A 37 -8.45 12.04 -10.19
CA GLU A 37 -7.86 12.95 -11.14
C GLU A 37 -6.33 12.86 -11.09
N VAL A 38 -5.70 12.99 -12.24
CA VAL A 38 -4.25 13.07 -12.33
C VAL A 38 -3.80 14.40 -11.72
N THR A 39 -2.93 14.33 -10.74
CA THR A 39 -2.34 15.49 -10.07
C THR A 39 -0.84 15.29 -9.94
N ALA A 40 -0.14 16.33 -9.46
CA ALA A 40 1.29 16.21 -9.21
C ALA A 40 1.60 15.14 -8.16
N GLU A 41 0.74 15.00 -7.16
CA GLU A 41 0.88 13.99 -6.09
C GLU A 41 0.46 12.60 -6.53
N ARG A 42 -0.45 12.52 -7.52
CA ARG A 42 -0.98 11.24 -8.03
C ARG A 42 -0.96 11.24 -9.55
N PRO A 43 0.25 11.19 -10.14
CA PRO A 43 0.39 11.32 -11.60
C PRO A 43 -0.20 10.17 -12.39
N HIS A 44 -0.48 9.04 -11.73
CA HIS A 44 -1.09 7.88 -12.38
C HIS A 44 -2.62 7.88 -12.30
N GLY A 45 -3.22 8.90 -11.65
CA GLY A 45 -4.67 8.96 -11.48
C GLY A 45 -5.21 7.86 -10.59
N LEU A 46 -4.42 7.40 -9.63
CA LEU A 46 -4.76 6.28 -8.76
C LEU A 46 -4.49 6.66 -7.31
N LYS A 47 -5.49 6.42 -6.47
CA LYS A 47 -5.37 6.56 -5.02
C LYS A 47 -5.49 5.17 -4.42
N TYR A 48 -4.47 4.73 -3.69
CA TYR A 48 -4.45 3.36 -3.19
C TYR A 48 -3.86 3.27 -1.78
N SER A 49 -4.27 2.22 -1.09
CA SER A 49 -3.69 1.80 0.18
C SER A 49 -3.78 0.27 0.25
N LEU A 50 -2.64 -0.39 0.24
CA LEU A 50 -2.51 -1.84 0.36
C LEU A 50 -1.80 -2.13 1.68
N THR A 51 -2.46 -2.84 2.60
CA THR A 51 -1.92 -3.01 3.95
C THR A 51 -1.96 -4.46 4.40
N LEU A 52 -1.01 -4.81 5.25
CA LEU A 52 -0.92 -6.10 5.94
C LEU A 52 -1.05 -5.85 7.44
N HIS A 53 -1.87 -6.65 8.11
CA HIS A 53 -2.14 -6.53 9.54
C HIS A 53 -1.98 -7.87 10.24
N ASP A 54 -1.62 -7.83 11.52
CA ASP A 54 -1.60 -9.00 12.37
C ASP A 54 -2.95 -9.21 13.06
N GLU A 55 -3.02 -10.24 13.90
CA GLU A 55 -4.27 -10.59 14.59
C GLU A 55 -4.77 -9.51 15.54
N ASP A 56 -3.90 -8.65 16.02
CA ASP A 56 -4.25 -7.52 16.88
C ASP A 56 -4.65 -6.27 16.10
N GLY A 57 -4.60 -6.35 14.77
CA GLY A 57 -4.91 -5.23 13.90
C GLY A 57 -3.76 -4.28 13.65
N GLU A 58 -2.57 -4.57 14.17
CA GLU A 58 -1.40 -3.73 13.94
C GLU A 58 -0.96 -3.82 12.47
N ARG A 59 -0.73 -2.67 11.87
CA ARG A 59 -0.24 -2.61 10.48
C ARG A 59 1.25 -2.95 10.44
N LEU A 60 1.58 -3.99 9.70
CA LEU A 60 2.95 -4.45 9.53
C LEU A 60 3.59 -3.92 8.25
N LEU A 61 2.78 -3.64 7.24
CA LEU A 61 3.23 -3.19 5.93
C LEU A 61 2.13 -2.35 5.30
N GLY A 62 2.52 -1.34 4.54
CA GLY A 62 1.58 -0.54 3.75
C GLY A 62 2.25 0.09 2.55
N PHE A 63 1.58 0.00 1.40
CA PHE A 63 1.93 0.75 0.19
C PHE A 63 0.79 1.73 -0.03
N ASP A 64 1.08 3.02 -0.10
CA ASP A 64 0.05 4.04 0.06
C ASP A 64 0.42 5.32 -0.67
N ASN A 65 -0.56 5.94 -1.33
CA ASN A 65 -0.51 7.33 -1.76
C ASN A 65 -1.80 8.06 -1.38
N ALA A 66 -2.61 7.43 -0.52
CA ALA A 66 -3.94 7.93 -0.18
C ALA A 66 -3.95 8.88 1.00
N HIS A 67 -2.94 8.80 1.86
CA HIS A 67 -2.92 9.53 3.12
C HIS A 67 -1.77 10.52 3.18
N PRO A 68 -1.97 11.69 3.81
CA PRO A 68 -0.88 12.64 3.99
C PRO A 68 0.15 12.13 4.98
N ILE A 69 1.38 12.58 4.79
CA ILE A 69 2.48 12.31 5.72
C ILE A 69 2.76 13.58 6.51
N ARG A 70 2.89 13.44 7.82
CA ARG A 70 3.31 14.55 8.67
C ARG A 70 4.82 14.69 8.63
N ILE A 71 5.28 15.88 8.30
CA ILE A 71 6.71 16.18 8.23
C ILE A 71 7.09 17.07 9.41
N GLY A 72 8.07 16.62 10.19
CA GLY A 72 8.52 17.31 11.37
C GLY A 72 7.65 17.03 12.58
N SER A 73 7.90 17.75 13.66
CA SER A 73 7.16 17.62 14.90
C SER A 73 7.00 18.99 15.58
N GLY A 74 6.01 19.08 16.46
CA GLY A 74 5.74 20.32 17.18
C GLY A 74 4.95 21.34 16.37
N PRO A 75 4.89 22.61 16.84
CA PRO A 75 4.02 23.62 16.22
C PRO A 75 4.34 23.96 14.77
N GLY A 76 5.58 23.75 14.33
CA GLY A 76 5.98 24.01 12.96
C GLY A 76 5.79 22.84 12.02
N ALA A 77 5.26 21.73 12.50
CA ALA A 77 5.10 20.53 11.66
C ALA A 77 4.09 20.76 10.55
N ARG A 78 4.37 20.18 9.41
CA ARG A 78 3.50 20.26 8.23
C ARG A 78 2.95 18.90 7.88
N THR A 79 1.72 18.89 7.41
CA THR A 79 1.08 17.71 6.84
C THR A 79 0.94 17.94 5.36
N ARG A 80 1.38 17.00 4.54
CA ARG A 80 1.20 17.09 3.10
C ARG A 80 0.95 15.71 2.52
N ILE A 81 0.28 15.68 1.38
CA ILE A 81 0.10 14.45 0.62
C ILE A 81 1.42 14.20 -0.11
N GLU A 82 2.08 13.12 0.26
CA GLU A 82 3.31 12.72 -0.40
C GLU A 82 2.99 11.88 -1.63
N TYR A 83 4.00 11.77 -2.48
CA TYR A 83 3.98 10.79 -3.55
C TYR A 83 3.86 9.38 -2.95
N ASP A 84 3.84 8.38 -3.81
CA ASP A 84 3.71 7.00 -3.39
C ASP A 84 4.78 6.64 -2.36
N HIS A 85 4.39 5.96 -1.32
CA HIS A 85 5.32 5.60 -0.25
C HIS A 85 4.98 4.22 0.31
N LYS A 86 5.95 3.64 1.00
CA LYS A 86 5.85 2.33 1.60
C LYS A 86 6.16 2.44 3.09
N HIS A 87 5.30 1.85 3.91
CA HIS A 87 5.51 1.72 5.35
C HIS A 87 5.88 0.29 5.68
N SER A 88 6.94 0.10 6.46
CA SER A 88 7.32 -1.19 7.00
C SER A 88 7.72 -1.00 8.46
N GLY A 89 6.87 -1.46 9.37
CA GLY A 89 7.01 -1.11 10.78
C GLY A 89 6.92 0.40 10.95
N GLU A 90 7.94 1.01 11.54
CA GLU A 90 8.02 2.46 11.73
C GLU A 90 8.73 3.18 10.59
N GLN A 91 9.28 2.44 9.63
CA GLN A 91 10.01 3.04 8.52
C GLN A 91 9.07 3.45 7.41
N ILE A 92 9.33 4.62 6.83
CA ILE A 92 8.60 5.14 5.68
C ILE A 92 9.61 5.41 4.58
N ARG A 93 9.36 4.88 3.38
CA ARG A 93 10.23 5.06 2.22
C ARG A 93 9.41 5.46 1.01
N PHE A 94 10.02 6.21 0.12
CA PHE A 94 9.40 6.48 -1.18
C PHE A 94 9.27 5.19 -1.96
N TYR A 95 8.17 5.09 -2.70
CA TYR A 95 7.90 3.96 -3.58
C TYR A 95 7.67 4.50 -4.98
N VAL A 96 8.33 3.91 -5.98
CA VAL A 96 8.14 4.31 -7.37
C VAL A 96 7.07 3.42 -7.98
N TYR A 97 5.89 3.99 -8.21
CA TYR A 97 4.79 3.28 -8.88
C TYR A 97 5.08 3.21 -10.37
N GLU A 98 5.04 2.02 -10.94
CA GLU A 98 5.21 1.78 -12.37
C GLU A 98 3.88 1.40 -13.02
N ASP A 99 3.25 0.34 -12.54
CA ASP A 99 1.95 -0.12 -12.99
C ASP A 99 1.29 -0.96 -11.89
N ALA A 100 0.04 -1.33 -12.09
CA ALA A 100 -0.74 -2.06 -11.09
C ALA A 100 -0.17 -3.45 -10.82
N ALA A 101 0.28 -4.16 -11.85
CA ALA A 101 0.84 -5.50 -11.68
C ALA A 101 2.11 -5.46 -10.85
N THR A 102 2.99 -4.49 -11.08
CA THR A 102 4.22 -4.32 -10.33
C THR A 102 3.93 -3.93 -8.87
N LEU A 103 2.97 -3.06 -8.66
CA LEU A 103 2.55 -2.69 -7.30
C LEU A 103 2.08 -3.91 -6.51
N LEU A 104 1.19 -4.72 -7.10
CA LEU A 104 0.72 -5.94 -6.45
C LEU A 104 1.84 -6.94 -6.20
N ALA A 105 2.72 -7.14 -7.18
CA ALA A 105 3.84 -8.06 -7.05
C ALA A 105 4.77 -7.63 -5.92
N ASN A 106 5.12 -6.36 -5.85
CA ASN A 106 5.98 -5.84 -4.81
C ASN A 106 5.35 -5.98 -3.43
N PHE A 107 4.05 -5.70 -3.34
CA PHE A 107 3.32 -5.86 -2.08
C PHE A 107 3.37 -7.31 -1.59
N TRP A 108 3.05 -8.27 -2.45
CA TRP A 108 3.01 -9.69 -2.08
C TRP A 108 4.40 -10.24 -1.72
N ILE A 109 5.45 -9.79 -2.41
CA ILE A 109 6.81 -10.19 -2.07
C ILE A 109 7.15 -9.77 -0.65
N GLU A 110 6.83 -8.55 -0.27
CA GLU A 110 7.13 -8.08 1.08
C GLU A 110 6.22 -8.70 2.14
N VAL A 111 4.97 -9.00 1.79
CA VAL A 111 4.08 -9.77 2.68
C VAL A 111 4.71 -11.11 3.01
N GLU A 112 5.17 -11.84 1.99
CA GLU A 112 5.80 -13.15 2.21
C GLU A 112 7.06 -13.04 3.06
N MET A 113 7.87 -12.02 2.86
CA MET A 113 9.07 -11.82 3.66
C MET A 113 8.72 -11.61 5.14
N ILE A 114 7.70 -10.84 5.42
CA ILE A 114 7.27 -10.60 6.80
C ILE A 114 6.73 -11.88 7.44
N LEU A 115 5.91 -12.63 6.72
CA LEU A 115 5.35 -13.89 7.22
C LEU A 115 6.45 -14.90 7.51
N GLN A 116 7.47 -14.99 6.65
CA GLN A 116 8.59 -15.88 6.88
C GLN A 116 9.37 -15.52 8.14
N LYS A 117 9.61 -14.23 8.36
CA LYS A 117 10.30 -13.78 9.57
C LYS A 117 9.52 -14.11 10.83
N ARG A 118 8.21 -13.98 10.79
CA ARG A 118 7.35 -14.20 11.95
C ARG A 118 7.07 -15.67 12.21
N SER A 119 7.23 -16.54 11.20
CA SER A 119 7.01 -17.97 11.36
C SER A 119 8.22 -18.71 11.91
N LYS A 120 9.38 -18.08 11.95
CA LYS A 120 10.59 -18.69 12.53
C LYS A 120 10.49 -18.69 14.03
N PRO A 121 10.84 -19.84 14.66
CA PRO A 121 10.87 -19.94 16.12
C PRO A 121 11.95 -19.05 16.75
#